data_9607003873055c794e85fc6efefa8476
#
_entry.id   9607003873055c794e85fc6efefa8476
#
_cell.length_a   1.000
_cell.length_b   1.000
_cell.length_c   1.000
_cell.angle_alpha   90.00
_cell.angle_beta   90.00
_cell.angle_gamma   90.00
#
_symmetry.space_group_name_H-M   'P 1'
#
loop_
_entity.id
_entity.type
_entity.pdbx_description
1 polymer ?
#
loop_
_entity_poly.entity_id
_entity_poly.type
_entity_poly.pdbx_seq_one_letter_code
_entity_poly.pdbx_strand_id
1 'polypeptide(L)'
;VMAMAETMPQAYLDQGEERKIILRQILSQYLPRDITSLPKRGFGMPQTVFMNNAEMIHQMLNEAMESLRATRFFSEYAGLLQSIGHAAPGNINSAWAVIVLGQWVRSFPKRL
;
A
#
# COMPACT_ATOMS: atom_id res chain seq x y z
N VAL A 1 -14.32 -19.63 0.33
CA VAL A 1 -14.31 -18.31 0.98
C VAL A 1 -14.43 -17.19 -0.05
N MET A 2 -13.58 -17.15 -1.12
CA MET A 2 -13.62 -16.08 -2.13
C MET A 2 -14.97 -16.02 -2.86
N ALA A 3 -15.47 -17.13 -3.41
CA ALA A 3 -16.77 -17.19 -4.10
C ALA A 3 -17.95 -16.73 -3.20
N MET A 4 -17.88 -17.03 -1.90
CA MET A 4 -18.88 -16.55 -0.94
C MET A 4 -18.77 -15.04 -0.71
N ALA A 5 -17.56 -14.51 -0.65
CA ALA A 5 -17.34 -13.08 -0.47
C ALA A 5 -17.81 -12.24 -1.68
N GLU A 6 -17.64 -12.77 -2.90
CA GLU A 6 -18.08 -12.15 -4.16
C GLU A 6 -19.61 -12.05 -4.28
N THR A 7 -20.34 -12.97 -3.67
CA THR A 7 -21.82 -12.99 -3.68
C THR A 7 -22.45 -12.25 -2.50
N MET A 8 -21.63 -11.77 -1.56
CA MET A 8 -22.13 -11.13 -0.35
C MET A 8 -22.60 -9.70 -0.63
N PRO A 9 -23.83 -9.31 -0.20
CA PRO A 9 -24.28 -7.94 -0.32
C PRO A 9 -23.32 -6.96 0.37
N GLN A 10 -23.09 -5.80 -0.25
CA GLN A 10 -22.18 -4.77 0.25
C GLN A 10 -22.45 -4.36 1.70
N ALA A 11 -23.72 -4.32 2.10
CA ALA A 11 -24.11 -3.99 3.47
C ALA A 11 -23.53 -4.90 4.56
N TYR A 12 -23.10 -6.12 4.21
CA TYR A 12 -22.40 -7.03 5.14
C TYR A 12 -20.89 -6.83 5.15
N LEU A 13 -20.34 -6.18 4.11
CA LEU A 13 -18.92 -5.93 3.98
C LEU A 13 -18.54 -4.60 4.63
N ASP A 14 -19.21 -3.53 4.21
CA ASP A 14 -19.00 -2.19 4.73
C ASP A 14 -20.26 -1.32 4.62
N GLN A 15 -20.39 -0.33 5.50
CA GLN A 15 -21.50 0.61 5.54
C GLN A 15 -20.96 1.96 6.03
N GLY A 16 -20.73 2.88 5.09
CA GLY A 16 -20.12 4.18 5.39
C GLY A 16 -18.69 4.03 5.94
N GLU A 17 -18.47 4.44 7.17
CA GLU A 17 -17.16 4.32 7.84
C GLU A 17 -16.93 2.93 8.47
N GLU A 18 -17.99 2.17 8.69
CA GLU A 18 -17.88 0.84 9.27
C GLU A 18 -17.48 -0.18 8.21
N ARG A 19 -16.38 -0.88 8.48
CA ARG A 19 -15.83 -1.93 7.60
C ARG A 19 -15.85 -3.28 8.29
N LYS A 20 -15.95 -4.34 7.47
CA LYS A 20 -15.92 -5.73 7.95
C LYS A 20 -17.06 -6.06 8.91
N ILE A 21 -18.27 -5.56 8.64
CA ILE A 21 -19.43 -5.63 9.50
C ILE A 21 -19.74 -7.07 9.92
N ILE A 22 -19.89 -7.97 8.95
CA ILE A 22 -20.20 -9.38 9.25
C ILE A 22 -19.13 -10.06 10.10
N LEU A 23 -17.83 -9.75 9.85
CA LEU A 23 -16.75 -10.31 10.65
C LEU A 23 -16.79 -9.79 12.09
N ARG A 24 -17.10 -8.52 12.28
CA ARG A 24 -17.27 -7.94 13.62
C ARG A 24 -18.46 -8.53 14.35
N GLN A 25 -19.57 -8.76 13.65
CA GLN A 25 -20.76 -9.42 14.21
C GLN A 25 -20.48 -10.86 14.64
N ILE A 26 -19.78 -11.64 13.83
CA ILE A 26 -19.38 -13.01 14.19
C ILE A 26 -18.41 -12.96 15.36
N LEU A 27 -17.39 -12.13 15.33
CA LEU A 27 -16.40 -12.02 16.40
C LEU A 27 -16.99 -11.54 17.72
N SER A 28 -18.03 -10.71 17.71
CA SER A 28 -18.71 -10.24 18.92
C SER A 28 -19.40 -11.34 19.73
N GLN A 29 -19.62 -12.52 19.13
CA GLN A 29 -20.13 -13.69 19.83
C GLN A 29 -19.05 -14.41 20.64
N TYR A 30 -17.78 -14.19 20.32
CA TYR A 30 -16.63 -14.89 20.90
C TYR A 30 -15.69 -13.98 21.67
N LEU A 31 -15.69 -12.69 21.36
CA LEU A 31 -14.75 -11.70 21.91
C LEU A 31 -15.48 -10.51 22.54
N PRO A 32 -14.92 -9.92 23.60
CA PRO A 32 -15.44 -8.71 24.21
C PRO A 32 -15.55 -7.54 23.21
N ARG A 33 -16.51 -6.63 23.47
CA ARG A 33 -16.81 -5.49 22.59
C ARG A 33 -15.61 -4.55 22.39
N ASP A 34 -14.82 -4.32 23.41
CA ASP A 34 -13.64 -3.50 23.39
C ASP A 34 -12.61 -3.99 22.36
N ILE A 35 -12.52 -5.30 22.13
CA ILE A 35 -11.65 -5.89 21.09
C ILE A 35 -12.29 -5.78 19.70
N THR A 36 -13.59 -6.08 19.58
CA THR A 36 -14.28 -6.09 18.28
C THR A 36 -14.51 -4.68 17.71
N SER A 37 -14.52 -3.66 18.56
CA SER A 37 -14.67 -2.24 18.18
C SER A 37 -13.36 -1.51 17.92
N LEU A 38 -12.21 -2.15 18.13
CA LEU A 38 -10.91 -1.51 17.87
C LEU A 38 -10.83 -0.94 16.44
N PRO A 39 -10.30 0.27 16.29
CA PRO A 39 -10.07 0.84 14.98
C PRO A 39 -9.06 -0.03 14.20
N LYS A 40 -9.29 -0.13 12.89
CA LYS A 40 -8.37 -0.86 12.02
C LYS A 40 -6.98 -0.24 12.11
N ARG A 41 -6.01 -1.00 12.60
CA ARG A 41 -4.59 -0.68 12.46
C ARG A 41 -4.07 -1.41 11.23
N GLY A 42 -3.65 -0.65 10.21
CA GLY A 42 -2.95 -1.20 9.06
C GLY A 42 -1.52 -1.59 9.44
N PHE A 43 -0.90 -2.42 8.62
CA PHE A 43 0.54 -2.58 8.67
C PHE A 43 1.17 -1.27 8.19
N GLY A 44 1.57 -0.42 9.13
CA GLY A 44 2.33 0.78 8.82
C GLY A 44 3.78 0.42 8.51
N MET A 45 4.36 1.12 7.55
CA MET A 45 5.81 1.07 7.34
C MET A 45 6.50 1.61 8.59
N PRO A 46 7.54 0.95 9.11
CA PRO A 46 8.27 1.45 10.27
C PRO A 46 9.05 2.72 9.88
N GLN A 47 8.41 3.87 10.05
CA GLN A 47 8.95 5.18 9.66
C GLN A 47 10.33 5.44 10.24
N THR A 48 10.58 5.02 11.47
CA THR A 48 11.88 5.14 12.14
C THR A 48 13.01 4.43 11.39
N VAL A 49 12.74 3.24 10.84
CA VAL A 49 13.74 2.49 10.05
C VAL A 49 14.09 3.27 8.78
N PHE A 50 13.10 3.89 8.14
CA PHE A 50 13.30 4.68 6.94
C PHE A 50 14.08 5.96 7.23
N MET A 51 13.72 6.70 8.28
CA MET A 51 14.40 7.93 8.66
C MET A 51 15.88 7.69 9.01
N ASN A 52 16.17 6.57 9.67
CA ASN A 52 17.53 6.20 10.05
C ASN A 52 18.38 5.68 8.87
N ASN A 53 17.77 5.38 7.74
CA ASN A 53 18.43 4.84 6.54
C ASN A 53 18.12 5.66 5.29
N ALA A 54 18.04 6.97 5.43
CA ALA A 54 17.62 7.88 4.35
C ALA A 54 18.46 7.72 3.07
N GLU A 55 19.77 7.54 3.19
CA GLU A 55 20.69 7.35 2.05
C GLU A 55 20.36 6.08 1.28
N MET A 56 20.15 4.96 1.98
CA MET A 56 19.73 3.70 1.38
C MET A 56 18.39 3.85 0.65
N ILE A 57 17.42 4.55 1.24
CA ILE A 57 16.11 4.79 0.64
C ILE A 57 16.23 5.64 -0.63
N HIS A 58 17.06 6.69 -0.60
CA HIS A 58 17.34 7.49 -1.80
C HIS A 58 17.96 6.66 -2.92
N GLN A 59 18.92 5.80 -2.59
CA GLN A 59 19.52 4.89 -3.57
C GLN A 59 18.46 3.96 -4.16
N MET A 60 17.66 3.28 -3.34
CA MET A 60 16.60 2.38 -3.79
C MET A 60 15.57 3.11 -4.67
N LEU A 61 15.21 4.34 -4.31
CA LEU A 61 14.29 5.17 -5.08
C LEU A 61 14.87 5.52 -6.46
N ASN A 62 16.13 5.92 -6.52
CA ASN A 62 16.82 6.20 -7.79
C ASN A 62 16.87 4.97 -8.69
N GLU A 63 17.22 3.80 -8.15
CA GLU A 63 17.22 2.54 -8.90
C GLU A 63 15.82 2.17 -9.41
N ALA A 64 14.79 2.39 -8.59
CA ALA A 64 13.41 2.16 -8.99
C ALA A 64 12.99 3.11 -10.11
N MET A 65 13.33 4.38 -10.02
CA MET A 65 13.04 5.39 -11.05
C MET A 65 13.73 5.06 -12.38
N GLU A 66 14.98 4.62 -12.34
CA GLU A 66 15.69 4.13 -13.56
C GLU A 66 14.95 2.96 -14.21
N SER A 67 14.51 1.99 -13.40
CA SER A 67 13.78 0.83 -13.90
C SER A 67 12.43 1.21 -14.54
N LEU A 68 11.75 2.20 -13.98
CA LEU A 68 10.47 2.68 -14.47
C LEU A 68 10.59 3.52 -15.74
N ARG A 69 11.69 4.26 -15.93
CA ARG A 69 11.90 5.12 -17.12
C ARG A 69 11.79 4.37 -18.43
N ALA A 70 12.14 3.10 -18.47
CA ALA A 70 12.05 2.26 -19.64
C ALA A 70 10.61 1.77 -19.94
N THR A 71 9.65 2.07 -19.10
CA THR A 71 8.28 1.61 -19.23
C THR A 71 7.34 2.68 -19.79
N ARG A 72 6.28 2.23 -20.47
CA ARG A 72 5.18 3.11 -20.90
C ARG A 72 4.52 3.83 -19.72
N PHE A 73 4.44 3.16 -18.57
CA PHE A 73 3.91 3.73 -17.34
C PHE A 73 4.64 5.01 -16.92
N PHE A 74 5.98 5.05 -17.08
CA PHE A 74 6.74 6.25 -16.74
C PHE A 74 6.36 7.44 -17.60
N SER A 75 6.19 7.26 -18.91
CA SER A 75 5.82 8.37 -19.82
C SER A 75 4.45 8.96 -19.49
N GLU A 76 3.53 8.13 -18.99
CA GLU A 76 2.18 8.54 -18.64
C GLU A 76 2.10 9.25 -17.28
N TYR A 77 2.93 8.83 -16.31
CA TYR A 77 2.93 9.32 -14.92
C TYR A 77 4.22 10.00 -14.49
N ALA A 78 5.04 10.47 -15.43
CA ALA A 78 6.36 11.04 -15.17
C ALA A 78 6.33 12.18 -14.14
N GLY A 79 5.38 13.11 -14.27
CA GLY A 79 5.26 14.24 -13.33
C GLY A 79 4.95 13.80 -11.91
N LEU A 80 4.07 12.81 -11.72
CA LEU A 80 3.74 12.24 -10.42
C LEU A 80 4.95 11.54 -9.80
N LEU A 81 5.62 10.69 -10.56
CA LEU A 81 6.78 9.93 -10.11
C LEU A 81 7.95 10.86 -9.71
N GLN A 82 8.19 11.91 -10.49
CA GLN A 82 9.20 12.91 -10.16
C GLN A 82 8.84 13.69 -8.89
N SER A 83 7.58 14.09 -8.72
CA SER A 83 7.14 14.78 -7.50
C SER A 83 7.33 13.91 -6.25
N ILE A 84 7.08 12.60 -6.34
CA ILE A 84 7.34 11.65 -5.26
C ILE A 84 8.85 11.56 -4.97
N GLY A 85 9.67 11.48 -6.01
CA GLY A 85 11.12 11.42 -5.87
C GLY A 85 11.72 12.65 -5.17
N HIS A 86 11.16 13.83 -5.42
CA HIS A 86 11.61 15.07 -4.76
C HIS A 86 11.02 15.24 -3.35
N ALA A 87 9.82 14.70 -3.08
CA ALA A 87 9.15 14.81 -1.79
C ALA A 87 9.60 13.76 -0.75
N ALA A 88 10.37 12.76 -1.14
CA ALA A 88 11.01 11.86 -0.19
C ALA A 88 12.11 12.65 0.56
N PRO A 89 12.08 12.86 1.84
CA PRO A 89 11.71 12.01 2.95
C PRO A 89 10.35 12.33 3.59
N GLY A 90 9.65 13.34 3.13
CA GLY A 90 8.37 13.74 3.74
C GLY A 90 7.19 12.80 3.45
N ASN A 91 7.25 12.01 2.37
CA ASN A 91 6.18 11.08 1.97
C ASN A 91 6.70 9.65 1.78
N ILE A 92 7.06 9.04 2.89
CA ILE A 92 7.66 7.71 2.95
C ILE A 92 6.80 6.61 2.31
N ASN A 93 5.47 6.70 2.45
CA ASN A 93 4.56 5.70 1.87
C ASN A 93 4.57 5.75 0.34
N SER A 94 4.61 6.93 -0.24
CA SER A 94 4.68 7.11 -1.69
C SER A 94 6.04 6.70 -2.24
N ALA A 95 7.13 7.06 -1.57
CA ALA A 95 8.47 6.61 -1.94
C ALA A 95 8.58 5.07 -1.93
N TRP A 96 8.03 4.42 -0.90
CA TRP A 96 7.99 2.98 -0.82
C TRP A 96 7.18 2.35 -1.96
N ALA A 97 6.02 2.89 -2.30
CA ALA A 97 5.23 2.40 -3.41
C ALA A 97 6.01 2.45 -4.74
N VAL A 98 6.75 3.53 -4.99
CA VAL A 98 7.62 3.65 -6.18
C VAL A 98 8.76 2.64 -6.14
N ILE A 99 9.41 2.43 -4.99
CA ILE A 99 10.47 1.43 -4.84
C ILE A 99 9.94 0.03 -5.14
N VAL A 100 8.80 -0.36 -4.57
CA VAL A 100 8.17 -1.67 -4.81
C VAL A 100 7.81 -1.84 -6.29
N LEU A 101 7.22 -0.82 -6.91
CA LEU A 101 6.88 -0.84 -8.33
C LEU A 101 8.12 -1.00 -9.22
N GLY A 102 9.19 -0.27 -8.94
CA GLY A 102 10.44 -0.39 -9.69
C GLY A 102 11.08 -1.76 -9.55
N GLN A 103 11.07 -2.33 -8.36
CA GLN A 103 11.55 -3.71 -8.14
C GLN A 103 10.68 -4.74 -8.86
N TRP A 104 9.37 -4.55 -8.87
CA TRP A 104 8.47 -5.42 -9.61
C TRP A 104 8.74 -5.39 -11.11
N VAL A 105 8.92 -4.19 -11.70
CA VAL A 105 9.28 -4.02 -13.11
C VAL A 105 10.59 -4.74 -13.45
N ARG A 106 11.61 -4.62 -12.60
CA ARG A 106 12.90 -5.34 -12.79
C ARG A 106 12.72 -6.85 -12.76
N SER A 107 11.82 -7.35 -11.93
CA SER A 107 11.58 -8.80 -11.80
C SER A 107 10.77 -9.38 -12.96
N PHE A 108 9.98 -8.56 -13.65
CA PHE A 108 9.07 -8.99 -14.72
C PHE A 108 9.18 -8.13 -16.00
N PRO A 109 10.38 -7.95 -16.57
CA PRO A 109 10.61 -6.98 -17.65
C PRO A 109 9.85 -7.27 -18.96
N LYS A 110 9.29 -8.47 -19.13
CA LYS A 110 8.59 -8.89 -20.37
C LYS A 110 7.08 -8.62 -20.36
N ARG A 111 6.51 -8.01 -19.32
CA ARG A 111 5.07 -7.81 -19.18
C ARG A 111 4.60 -6.36 -19.31
N LEU A 112 5.52 -5.44 -19.52
CA LEU A 112 5.28 -3.99 -19.63
C LEU A 112 5.92 -3.41 -20.90
#